data_13dbae96d3e96d4e2521c3543182666c
#
_entry.id   13dbae96d3e96d4e2521c3543182666c
#
_cell.length_a   1.000
_cell.length_b   1.000
_cell.length_c   1.000
_cell.angle_alpha   90.00
_cell.angle_beta   90.00
_cell.angle_gamma   90.00
#
_symmetry.space_group_name_H-M   'P 1'
#
loop_
_entity.id
_entity.type
_entity.pdbx_description
1 polymer ?
#
loop_
_entity_poly.entity_id
_entity_poly.type
_entity_poly.pdbx_seq_one_letter_code
_entity_poly.pdbx_strand_id
1 'polypeptide(L)'
;MKHQIILCILLILISSVDMAAAKSRKKKTKKVTRTEQYEEIDNFDFLYENEYNTNVSFANVSDILEQATSKIGARYRSGSKGPNTFDCSGFTSYIYGLNNISIGASSRDQYARNIPITREEMQPGDLVFFTSPGSGRNVGHVGIVMDVDPINDTFTFIHASSKEGVKISQSTDGYYERRYIGVRRVAK
;
A
#
# COMPACT_ATOMS: atom_id res chain seq x y z
N MET A 1 -32.72 -30.36 -33.44
CA MET A 1 -33.37 -31.42 -32.64
C MET A 1 -32.43 -32.18 -31.72
N LYS A 2 -31.12 -32.20 -31.91
CA LYS A 2 -30.18 -32.94 -31.03
C LYS A 2 -29.82 -32.21 -29.68
N HIS A 3 -29.96 -30.93 -29.59
CA HIS A 3 -29.64 -30.16 -28.34
C HIS A 3 -30.78 -30.14 -27.31
N GLN A 4 -32.00 -30.34 -27.68
CA GLN A 4 -33.13 -30.40 -26.73
C GLN A 4 -33.23 -31.73 -25.99
N ILE A 5 -32.72 -32.79 -26.55
CA ILE A 5 -32.73 -34.11 -25.90
C ILE A 5 -31.72 -34.22 -24.79
N ILE A 6 -30.57 -33.52 -24.91
CA ILE A 6 -29.51 -33.52 -23.89
C ILE A 6 -29.94 -32.71 -22.64
N LEU A 7 -30.74 -31.64 -22.79
CA LEU A 7 -31.20 -30.82 -21.68
C LEU A 7 -32.27 -31.56 -20.84
N CYS A 8 -33.10 -32.43 -21.46
CA CYS A 8 -34.10 -33.21 -20.72
C CYS A 8 -33.48 -34.37 -19.94
N ILE A 9 -32.37 -34.94 -20.40
CA ILE A 9 -31.67 -36.03 -19.67
C ILE A 9 -30.95 -35.49 -18.44
N LEU A 10 -30.43 -34.27 -18.49
CA LEU A 10 -29.75 -33.63 -17.34
C LEU A 10 -30.72 -33.24 -16.19
N LEU A 11 -31.98 -32.94 -16.52
CA LEU A 11 -33.02 -32.61 -15.54
C LEU A 11 -33.61 -33.83 -14.82
N ILE A 12 -33.53 -35.03 -15.42
CA ILE A 12 -34.04 -36.26 -14.83
C ILE A 12 -33.03 -36.87 -13.82
N LEU A 13 -31.74 -36.56 -13.95
CA LEU A 13 -30.71 -37.06 -13.04
C LEU A 13 -30.58 -36.26 -11.71
N ILE A 14 -31.27 -35.13 -11.57
CA ILE A 14 -31.26 -34.32 -10.35
C ILE A 14 -32.45 -34.66 -9.40
N SER A 15 -33.42 -35.45 -9.83
CA SER A 15 -34.62 -35.77 -9.05
C SER A 15 -34.57 -37.10 -8.26
N SER A 16 -33.43 -37.79 -8.20
CA SER A 16 -33.29 -39.06 -7.49
C SER A 16 -32.20 -39.06 -6.41
N VAL A 17 -32.01 -37.96 -5.68
CA VAL A 17 -31.21 -37.93 -4.47
C VAL A 17 -32.14 -37.87 -3.26
N ASP A 18 -32.46 -39.04 -2.81
CA ASP A 18 -32.71 -39.45 -1.44
C ASP A 18 -33.50 -38.54 -0.47
N MET A 19 -34.76 -38.82 -0.45
CA MET A 19 -35.63 -38.70 0.70
C MET A 19 -35.49 -39.98 1.58
N ALA A 20 -34.34 -40.16 2.22
CA ALA A 20 -34.18 -41.19 3.22
C ALA A 20 -33.19 -40.73 4.32
N ALA A 21 -33.70 -40.73 5.55
CA ALA A 21 -32.98 -40.59 6.83
C ALA A 21 -32.87 -39.18 7.42
N ALA A 22 -34.00 -38.56 7.73
CA ALA A 22 -34.09 -37.70 8.89
C ALA A 22 -34.06 -38.54 10.20
N LYS A 23 -32.89 -39.08 10.55
CA LYS A 23 -32.66 -39.60 11.89
C LYS A 23 -32.21 -38.44 12.79
N SER A 24 -33.09 -38.07 13.72
CA SER A 24 -32.83 -37.18 14.86
C SER A 24 -31.47 -37.50 15.49
N ARG A 25 -30.45 -36.71 15.17
CA ARG A 25 -29.23 -36.65 15.95
C ARG A 25 -29.47 -35.69 17.11
N LYS A 26 -29.74 -36.25 18.29
CA LYS A 26 -29.63 -35.54 19.57
C LYS A 26 -28.27 -34.84 19.60
N LYS A 27 -28.27 -33.50 19.52
CA LYS A 27 -27.10 -32.65 19.68
C LYS A 27 -26.58 -32.89 21.12
N LYS A 28 -25.55 -33.72 21.28
CA LYS A 28 -24.80 -33.78 22.52
C LYS A 28 -24.13 -32.43 22.69
N THR A 29 -24.60 -31.63 23.63
CA THR A 29 -23.90 -30.44 24.11
C THR A 29 -22.56 -30.90 24.66
N LYS A 30 -21.49 -30.65 23.92
CA LYS A 30 -20.13 -30.88 24.37
C LYS A 30 -19.88 -29.88 25.50
N LYS A 31 -19.57 -30.40 26.69
CA LYS A 31 -19.23 -29.56 27.83
C LYS A 31 -17.90 -28.91 27.51
N VAL A 32 -17.91 -27.63 27.21
CA VAL A 32 -16.69 -26.85 26.93
C VAL A 32 -15.84 -26.89 28.19
N THR A 33 -14.63 -27.40 28.07
CA THR A 33 -13.68 -27.46 29.19
C THR A 33 -13.08 -26.05 29.38
N ARG A 34 -12.69 -25.74 30.63
CA ARG A 34 -12.12 -24.44 31.01
C ARG A 34 -10.91 -24.05 30.12
N THR A 35 -10.18 -25.03 29.60
CA THR A 35 -9.03 -24.85 28.71
C THR A 35 -9.43 -24.32 27.33
N GLU A 36 -10.55 -24.83 26.75
CA GLU A 36 -11.05 -24.34 25.44
C GLU A 36 -11.51 -22.87 25.51
N GLN A 37 -11.98 -22.44 26.69
CA GLN A 37 -12.42 -21.05 26.93
C GLN A 37 -11.24 -20.07 27.01
N TYR A 38 -10.06 -20.50 27.49
CA TYR A 38 -8.85 -19.68 27.55
C TYR A 38 -8.23 -19.52 26.15
N GLU A 39 -8.21 -20.56 25.32
CA GLU A 39 -7.70 -20.47 23.93
C GLU A 39 -8.55 -19.53 23.07
N GLU A 40 -9.86 -19.45 23.31
CA GLU A 40 -10.75 -18.54 22.58
C GLU A 40 -10.54 -17.06 23.02
N ILE A 41 -10.20 -16.82 24.30
CA ILE A 41 -9.91 -15.48 24.82
C ILE A 41 -8.54 -14.98 24.30
N ASP A 42 -7.52 -15.86 24.34
CA ASP A 42 -6.18 -15.50 23.85
C ASP A 42 -6.20 -15.18 22.34
N ASN A 43 -7.02 -15.87 21.57
CA ASN A 43 -7.18 -15.59 20.15
C ASN A 43 -7.93 -14.27 19.89
N PHE A 44 -8.87 -13.90 20.73
CA PHE A 44 -9.59 -12.63 20.64
C PHE A 44 -8.66 -11.45 20.94
N ASP A 45 -7.85 -11.53 21.99
CA ASP A 45 -6.88 -10.50 22.35
C ASP A 45 -5.81 -10.33 21.25
N PHE A 46 -5.34 -11.45 20.66
CA PHE A 46 -4.42 -11.42 19.52
C PHE A 46 -5.02 -10.71 18.28
N LEU A 47 -6.29 -10.94 17.98
CA LEU A 47 -6.97 -10.28 16.85
C LEU A 47 -7.19 -8.80 17.14
N TYR A 48 -7.52 -8.43 18.39
CA TYR A 48 -7.73 -7.05 18.80
C TYR A 48 -6.42 -6.24 18.76
N GLU A 49 -5.31 -6.80 19.24
CA GLU A 49 -3.99 -6.15 19.16
C GLU A 49 -3.50 -5.96 17.72
N ASN A 50 -3.77 -6.94 16.83
CA ASN A 50 -3.42 -6.80 15.41
C ASN A 50 -4.28 -5.72 14.71
N GLU A 51 -5.57 -5.63 15.01
CA GLU A 51 -6.46 -4.59 14.47
C GLU A 51 -6.07 -3.20 14.98
N TYR A 52 -5.70 -3.06 16.26
CA TYR A 52 -5.22 -1.81 16.84
C TYR A 52 -3.90 -1.37 16.21
N ASN A 53 -2.95 -2.30 16.04
CA ASN A 53 -1.65 -1.99 15.42
C ASN A 53 -1.78 -1.64 13.93
N THR A 54 -2.70 -2.26 13.19
CA THR A 54 -2.97 -1.87 11.80
C THR A 54 -3.59 -0.48 11.71
N ASN A 55 -4.52 -0.14 12.59
CA ASN A 55 -5.16 1.18 12.62
C ASN A 55 -4.17 2.32 12.95
N VAL A 56 -3.24 2.10 13.88
CA VAL A 56 -2.17 3.08 14.20
C VAL A 56 -1.21 3.26 13.02
N SER A 57 -0.91 2.20 12.28
CA SER A 57 -0.07 2.29 11.07
C SER A 57 -0.77 3.04 9.95
N PHE A 58 -2.07 2.83 9.73
CA PHE A 58 -2.86 3.54 8.72
C PHE A 58 -3.01 5.02 9.05
N ALA A 59 -3.25 5.41 10.30
CA ALA A 59 -3.35 6.80 10.73
C ALA A 59 -2.07 7.57 10.38
N ASN A 60 -0.90 7.01 10.67
CA ASN A 60 0.39 7.64 10.35
C ASN A 60 0.60 7.85 8.85
N VAL A 61 0.19 6.92 7.99
CA VAL A 61 0.30 7.05 6.53
C VAL A 61 -0.71 8.08 6.02
N SER A 62 -1.94 8.08 6.51
CA SER A 62 -2.95 9.08 6.16
C SER A 62 -2.47 10.50 6.46
N ASP A 63 -1.89 10.73 7.63
CA ASP A 63 -1.35 12.03 8.04
C ASP A 63 -0.23 12.49 7.10
N ILE A 64 0.69 11.58 6.72
CA ILE A 64 1.78 11.85 5.78
C ILE A 64 1.20 12.28 4.42
N LEU A 65 0.21 11.55 3.90
CA LEU A 65 -0.37 11.84 2.59
C LEU A 65 -1.20 13.13 2.60
N GLU A 66 -1.95 13.41 3.66
CA GLU A 66 -2.69 14.66 3.84
C GLU A 66 -1.74 15.85 3.91
N GLN A 67 -0.70 15.78 4.73
CA GLN A 67 0.32 16.82 4.84
C GLN A 67 1.05 17.04 3.51
N ALA A 68 1.39 15.97 2.78
CA ALA A 68 1.99 16.05 1.45
C ALA A 68 1.06 16.76 0.47
N THR A 69 -0.22 16.37 0.43
CA THR A 69 -1.25 16.94 -0.44
C THR A 69 -1.50 18.43 -0.14
N SER A 70 -1.42 18.84 1.14
CA SER A 70 -1.55 20.25 1.53
C SER A 70 -0.48 21.17 0.93
N LYS A 71 0.62 20.61 0.40
CA LYS A 71 1.73 21.36 -0.24
C LYS A 71 1.63 21.43 -1.77
N ILE A 72 0.60 20.86 -2.39
CA ILE A 72 0.41 20.95 -3.85
C ILE A 72 0.45 22.41 -4.29
N GLY A 73 1.20 22.69 -5.37
CA GLY A 73 1.43 24.03 -5.91
C GLY A 73 2.58 24.81 -5.26
N ALA A 74 3.19 24.31 -4.18
CA ALA A 74 4.38 24.91 -3.61
C ALA A 74 5.53 24.89 -4.63
N ARG A 75 6.26 26.02 -4.74
CA ARG A 75 7.28 26.22 -5.78
C ARG A 75 8.50 25.33 -5.53
N TYR A 76 9.10 24.86 -6.61
CA TYR A 76 10.40 24.21 -6.57
C TYR A 76 11.53 25.24 -6.36
N ARG A 77 12.48 24.92 -5.51
CA ARG A 77 13.74 25.62 -5.34
C ARG A 77 14.82 24.65 -4.94
N SER A 78 15.89 24.57 -5.74
CA SER A 78 17.02 23.67 -5.45
C SER A 78 17.61 23.93 -4.06
N GLY A 79 17.85 22.87 -3.30
CA GLY A 79 18.37 22.91 -1.93
C GLY A 79 17.35 23.35 -0.85
N SER A 80 16.11 23.66 -1.22
CA SER A 80 15.09 24.10 -0.28
C SER A 80 14.39 22.93 0.42
N LYS A 81 14.19 23.07 1.75
CA LYS A 81 13.60 22.03 2.62
C LYS A 81 12.29 22.46 3.29
N GLY A 82 11.57 23.40 2.70
CA GLY A 82 10.29 23.88 3.22
C GLY A 82 10.42 25.14 4.10
N PRO A 83 9.32 25.61 4.68
CA PRO A 83 7.95 25.12 4.53
C PRO A 83 7.23 25.56 3.25
N ASN A 84 7.75 26.59 2.53
CA ASN A 84 7.06 27.28 1.42
C ASN A 84 7.60 26.88 0.04
N THR A 85 8.84 26.42 -0.04
CA THR A 85 9.48 25.96 -1.27
C THR A 85 10.26 24.68 -1.00
N PHE A 86 10.44 23.84 -2.01
CA PHE A 86 11.05 22.52 -1.84
C PHE A 86 11.92 22.15 -3.04
N ASP A 87 13.01 21.41 -2.81
CA ASP A 87 13.49 20.45 -3.79
C ASP A 87 12.86 19.07 -3.54
N CYS A 88 13.18 18.07 -4.37
CA CYS A 88 12.54 16.75 -4.29
C CYS A 88 12.77 16.06 -2.92
N SER A 89 14.01 15.98 -2.47
CA SER A 89 14.36 15.37 -1.18
C SER A 89 14.01 16.24 0.01
N GLY A 90 14.03 17.55 -0.16
CA GLY A 90 13.58 18.49 0.85
C GLY A 90 12.08 18.40 1.13
N PHE A 91 11.28 18.15 0.08
CA PHE A 91 9.85 17.91 0.21
C PHE A 91 9.58 16.64 1.04
N THR A 92 10.15 15.52 0.63
CA THR A 92 9.95 14.25 1.36
C THR A 92 10.46 14.33 2.79
N SER A 93 11.68 14.89 3.02
CA SER A 93 12.22 15.06 4.38
C SER A 93 11.35 15.97 5.25
N TYR A 94 10.76 17.03 4.67
CA TYR A 94 9.88 17.93 5.41
C TYR A 94 8.60 17.22 5.84
N ILE A 95 7.94 16.49 4.94
CA ILE A 95 6.69 15.78 5.24
C ILE A 95 6.90 14.71 6.32
N TYR A 96 7.94 13.88 6.18
CA TYR A 96 8.23 12.87 7.20
C TYR A 96 8.70 13.50 8.54
N GLY A 97 9.43 14.62 8.46
CA GLY A 97 9.86 15.38 9.64
C GLY A 97 8.70 15.94 10.47
N LEU A 98 7.57 16.31 9.84
CA LEU A 98 6.35 16.71 10.56
C LEU A 98 5.80 15.59 11.46
N ASN A 99 6.12 14.34 11.14
CA ASN A 99 5.74 13.14 11.89
C ASN A 99 6.91 12.58 12.74
N ASN A 100 7.95 13.39 12.98
CA ASN A 100 9.15 13.02 13.73
C ASN A 100 9.95 11.84 13.11
N ILE A 101 9.82 11.61 11.82
CA ILE A 101 10.50 10.52 11.10
C ILE A 101 11.66 11.12 10.29
N SER A 102 12.89 10.63 10.54
CA SER A 102 14.08 11.05 9.81
C SER A 102 14.41 10.07 8.70
N ILE A 103 14.23 10.48 7.45
CA ILE A 103 14.41 9.62 6.27
C ILE A 103 15.72 9.86 5.51
N GLY A 104 16.50 10.86 5.91
CA GLY A 104 17.73 11.28 5.22
C GLY A 104 17.59 12.62 4.50
N ALA A 105 18.74 13.28 4.23
CA ALA A 105 18.79 14.66 3.78
C ALA A 105 18.73 14.84 2.24
N SER A 106 19.18 13.85 1.47
CA SER A 106 19.18 13.88 -0.01
C SER A 106 18.50 12.64 -0.57
N SER A 107 18.07 12.67 -1.83
CA SER A 107 17.44 11.51 -2.47
C SER A 107 18.31 10.26 -2.45
N ARG A 108 19.64 10.40 -2.57
CA ARG A 108 20.57 9.29 -2.46
C ARG A 108 20.69 8.75 -1.04
N ASP A 109 20.71 9.64 -0.05
CA ASP A 109 20.75 9.29 1.36
C ASP A 109 19.44 8.57 1.77
N GLN A 110 18.29 9.09 1.32
CA GLN A 110 16.97 8.47 1.52
C GLN A 110 16.90 7.07 0.90
N TYR A 111 17.45 6.90 -0.30
CA TYR A 111 17.51 5.60 -0.96
C TYR A 111 18.41 4.59 -0.22
N ALA A 112 19.50 5.05 0.35
CA ALA A 112 20.47 4.19 1.05
C ALA A 112 20.02 3.78 2.45
N ARG A 113 19.31 4.66 3.18
CA ARG A 113 18.94 4.44 4.59
C ARG A 113 17.66 3.66 4.80
N ASN A 114 16.72 3.75 3.86
CA ASN A 114 15.41 3.15 4.01
C ASN A 114 15.38 1.72 3.45
N ILE A 115 14.38 0.94 3.86
CA ILE A 115 14.30 -0.50 3.61
C ILE A 115 13.97 -0.75 2.14
N PRO A 116 14.79 -1.51 1.38
CA PRO A 116 14.47 -1.90 0.02
C PRO A 116 13.26 -2.85 0.02
N ILE A 117 12.28 -2.56 -0.83
CA ILE A 117 11.15 -3.43 -1.09
C ILE A 117 11.00 -3.64 -2.60
N THR A 118 10.29 -4.68 -2.98
CA THR A 118 9.95 -4.93 -4.38
C THR A 118 8.81 -4.02 -4.85
N ARG A 119 8.56 -3.96 -6.15
CA ARG A 119 7.49 -3.16 -6.71
C ARG A 119 6.10 -3.69 -6.31
N GLU A 120 5.99 -5.00 -6.19
CA GLU A 120 4.78 -5.70 -5.78
C GLU A 120 4.41 -5.47 -4.31
N GLU A 121 5.40 -5.15 -3.48
CA GLU A 121 5.21 -4.82 -2.06
C GLU A 121 4.92 -3.33 -1.81
N MET A 122 4.92 -2.51 -2.89
CA MET A 122 4.72 -1.06 -2.79
C MET A 122 3.38 -0.72 -2.13
N GLN A 123 3.41 0.28 -1.25
CA GLN A 123 2.23 0.76 -0.53
C GLN A 123 2.22 2.30 -0.48
N PRO A 124 1.05 2.92 -0.28
CA PRO A 124 0.97 4.35 0.03
C PRO A 124 1.89 4.72 1.20
N GLY A 125 2.61 5.83 1.06
CA GLY A 125 3.62 6.29 2.01
C GLY A 125 5.04 5.78 1.74
N ASP A 126 5.27 4.82 0.86
CA ASP A 126 6.63 4.43 0.47
C ASP A 126 7.31 5.54 -0.35
N LEU A 127 8.65 5.56 -0.34
CA LEU A 127 9.45 6.48 -1.14
C LEU A 127 9.77 5.84 -2.49
N VAL A 128 9.43 6.50 -3.59
CA VAL A 128 9.76 6.07 -4.94
C VAL A 128 10.87 6.92 -5.54
N PHE A 129 11.81 6.28 -6.23
CA PHE A 129 13.05 6.89 -6.70
C PHE A 129 13.24 6.77 -8.20
N PHE A 130 13.82 7.84 -8.77
CA PHE A 130 14.06 7.95 -10.21
C PHE A 130 15.45 8.51 -10.48
N THR A 131 15.96 8.27 -11.69
CA THR A 131 17.07 9.08 -12.22
C THR A 131 16.60 10.49 -12.53
N SER A 132 17.53 11.45 -12.66
CA SER A 132 17.25 12.81 -13.15
C SER A 132 18.28 13.21 -14.21
N PRO A 133 18.02 14.27 -15.01
CA PRO A 133 19.04 14.84 -15.87
C PRO A 133 20.29 15.17 -15.04
N GLY A 134 21.46 14.66 -15.45
CA GLY A 134 22.73 14.84 -14.73
C GLY A 134 23.03 13.83 -13.61
N SER A 135 22.09 12.95 -13.21
CA SER A 135 22.38 11.89 -12.24
C SER A 135 22.93 10.60 -12.89
N GLY A 136 22.92 10.51 -14.21
CA GLY A 136 23.27 9.30 -14.94
C GLY A 136 22.31 8.15 -14.57
N ARG A 137 22.88 7.02 -14.14
CA ARG A 137 22.11 5.85 -13.64
C ARG A 137 21.81 5.92 -12.14
N ASN A 138 22.29 6.95 -11.44
CA ASN A 138 22.12 7.07 -10.01
C ASN A 138 20.79 7.75 -9.66
N VAL A 139 20.38 7.59 -8.40
CA VAL A 139 19.23 8.30 -7.84
C VAL A 139 19.44 9.81 -7.96
N GLY A 140 18.46 10.49 -8.52
CA GLY A 140 18.46 11.94 -8.70
C GLY A 140 17.13 12.60 -8.38
N HIS A 141 16.09 11.82 -8.12
CA HIS A 141 14.76 12.30 -7.78
C HIS A 141 14.04 11.34 -6.85
N VAL A 142 13.08 11.86 -6.06
CA VAL A 142 12.28 11.11 -5.10
C VAL A 142 10.87 11.69 -4.99
N GLY A 143 9.89 10.82 -4.73
CA GLY A 143 8.52 11.17 -4.37
C GLY A 143 7.97 10.24 -3.30
N ILE A 144 6.75 10.51 -2.84
CA ILE A 144 5.98 9.70 -1.89
C ILE A 144 4.87 9.01 -2.68
N VAL A 145 4.74 7.71 -2.58
CA VAL A 145 3.66 6.94 -3.20
C VAL A 145 2.32 7.33 -2.56
N MET A 146 1.34 7.66 -3.41
CA MET A 146 0.00 8.07 -2.98
C MET A 146 -0.99 6.93 -3.06
N ASP A 147 -0.93 6.18 -4.15
CA ASP A 147 -1.85 5.09 -4.44
C ASP A 147 -1.19 4.06 -5.36
N VAL A 148 -1.62 2.80 -5.27
CA VAL A 148 -1.09 1.67 -6.04
C VAL A 148 -2.23 0.89 -6.66
N ASP A 149 -2.15 0.65 -7.96
CA ASP A 149 -3.03 -0.26 -8.70
C ASP A 149 -2.25 -1.54 -9.05
N PRO A 150 -2.38 -2.60 -8.25
CA PRO A 150 -1.65 -3.84 -8.47
C PRO A 150 -2.13 -4.63 -9.69
N ILE A 151 -3.36 -4.37 -10.18
CA ILE A 151 -3.91 -5.06 -11.36
C ILE A 151 -3.23 -4.57 -12.64
N ASN A 152 -3.02 -3.25 -12.74
CA ASN A 152 -2.41 -2.62 -13.90
C ASN A 152 -0.91 -2.36 -13.71
N ASP A 153 -0.31 -2.74 -12.59
CA ASP A 153 1.07 -2.43 -12.19
C ASP A 153 1.39 -0.94 -12.33
N THR A 154 0.50 -0.08 -11.84
CA THR A 154 0.67 1.37 -11.87
C THR A 154 0.57 1.97 -10.48
N PHE A 155 1.14 3.17 -10.32
CA PHE A 155 1.02 3.92 -9.07
C PHE A 155 1.02 5.42 -9.35
N THR A 156 0.49 6.19 -8.41
CA THR A 156 0.60 7.64 -8.35
C THR A 156 1.53 8.04 -7.22
N PHE A 157 2.21 9.16 -7.38
CA PHE A 157 3.14 9.68 -6.37
C PHE A 157 3.14 11.21 -6.35
N ILE A 158 3.34 11.77 -5.17
CA ILE A 158 3.51 13.22 -4.96
C ILE A 158 4.98 13.56 -4.80
N HIS A 159 5.43 14.64 -5.48
CA HIS A 159 6.82 15.03 -5.48
C HIS A 159 6.98 16.53 -5.79
N ALA A 160 8.14 17.11 -5.52
CA ALA A 160 8.48 18.46 -5.98
C ALA A 160 9.14 18.37 -7.37
N SER A 161 8.36 18.69 -8.41
CA SER A 161 8.83 18.80 -9.80
C SER A 161 9.63 20.09 -9.99
N SER A 162 10.81 20.01 -10.63
CA SER A 162 11.62 21.19 -10.94
C SER A 162 10.95 22.16 -11.93
N LYS A 163 9.92 21.72 -12.65
CA LYS A 163 9.18 22.53 -13.62
C LYS A 163 7.87 23.08 -13.06
N GLU A 164 7.16 22.30 -12.25
CA GLU A 164 5.77 22.56 -11.87
C GLU A 164 5.56 22.71 -10.36
N GLY A 165 6.61 22.55 -9.55
CA GLY A 165 6.49 22.55 -8.09
C GLY A 165 5.92 21.24 -7.56
N VAL A 166 5.31 21.26 -6.37
CA VAL A 166 4.72 20.08 -5.75
C VAL A 166 3.45 19.69 -6.50
N LYS A 167 3.44 18.45 -6.98
CA LYS A 167 2.34 17.87 -7.77
C LYS A 167 2.25 16.35 -7.62
N ILE A 168 1.13 15.79 -8.06
CA ILE A 168 0.96 14.35 -8.24
C ILE A 168 1.28 14.00 -9.69
N SER A 169 2.00 12.90 -9.91
CA SER A 169 2.31 12.32 -11.22
C SER A 169 1.99 10.81 -11.20
N GLN A 170 1.90 10.23 -12.39
CA GLN A 170 1.67 8.79 -12.57
C GLN A 170 2.95 8.07 -12.97
N SER A 171 3.06 6.80 -12.59
CA SER A 171 4.19 5.93 -12.98
C SER A 171 4.28 5.72 -14.49
N THR A 172 3.15 5.82 -15.19
CA THR A 172 3.01 5.70 -16.65
C THR A 172 3.35 6.99 -17.40
N ASP A 173 3.57 8.09 -16.71
CA ASP A 173 4.11 9.28 -17.34
C ASP A 173 5.48 8.93 -17.95
N GLY A 174 5.61 8.96 -19.28
CA GLY A 174 6.77 8.43 -20.00
C GLY A 174 8.13 9.02 -19.56
N TYR A 175 8.13 10.14 -18.85
CA TYR A 175 9.33 10.69 -18.20
C TYR A 175 9.73 9.84 -16.99
N TYR A 176 8.80 9.48 -16.11
CA TYR A 176 9.05 8.72 -14.87
C TYR A 176 9.17 7.23 -15.13
N GLU A 177 8.37 6.68 -16.05
CA GLU A 177 8.43 5.28 -16.46
C GLU A 177 9.87 4.87 -16.85
N ARG A 178 10.52 5.63 -17.72
CA ARG A 178 11.90 5.35 -18.16
C ARG A 178 12.99 5.64 -17.13
N ARG A 179 12.64 6.27 -16.01
CA ARG A 179 13.58 6.73 -14.98
C ARG A 179 13.45 6.02 -13.65
N TYR A 180 12.48 5.14 -13.53
CA TYR A 180 12.26 4.38 -12.29
C TYR A 180 13.51 3.60 -11.90
N ILE A 181 13.88 3.69 -10.60
CA ILE A 181 15.01 2.96 -10.00
C ILE A 181 14.51 1.93 -9.01
N GLY A 182 13.53 2.27 -8.20
CA GLY A 182 13.03 1.39 -7.15
C GLY A 182 12.27 2.14 -6.07
N VAL A 183 11.86 1.40 -5.07
CA VAL A 183 11.05 1.87 -3.95
C VAL A 183 11.73 1.53 -2.62
N ARG A 184 11.45 2.33 -1.60
CA ARG A 184 11.93 2.10 -0.23
C ARG A 184 10.80 2.33 0.76
N ARG A 185 10.66 1.44 1.70
CA ARG A 185 9.81 1.62 2.87
C ARG A 185 10.57 2.38 3.93
N VAL A 186 9.92 3.40 4.49
CA VAL A 186 10.53 4.21 5.54
C VAL A 186 10.70 3.37 6.80
N ALA A 187 11.92 3.26 7.30
CA ALA A 187 12.21 2.63 8.58
C ALA A 187 11.63 3.50 9.71
N LYS A 188 10.84 2.88 10.58
CA LYS A 188 10.27 3.50 11.77
C LYS A 188 11.25 3.44 12.93
#